data_2e2b70574fcf922512cb3c6ec4a784ad
#
_entry.id   2e2b70574fcf922512cb3c6ec4a784ad
#
_cell.length_a   1.000
_cell.length_b   1.000
_cell.length_c   1.000
_cell.angle_alpha   90.00
_cell.angle_beta   90.00
_cell.angle_gamma   90.00
#
_symmetry.space_group_name_H-M   'P 1'
#
loop_
_entity.id
_entity.type
_entity.pdbx_description
1 polymer ?
#
loop_
_entity_poly.entity_id
_entity_poly.type
_entity_poly.pdbx_seq_one_letter_code
_entity_poly.pdbx_strand_id
1 'polypeptide(L)'
;MTNYFFGGDPTWITESIGGVGINGKPLVTKNSFRYLHTLYNIGTAPEPNLTVLWSEKLPDNFKHFCSKVSIDTDSIQYENDDVMRPVYGDDYAIACCVSAMKVGKQTQLFGARCNLAKSLLYAINGGIDEKKGIQVVPGIEPITDDVLDFDKVWENYKKVMTYVAELYVDTVNIIHFMHDKYAYEASQFALHDTNLERIAAYGIAGLSIAAHSLSAIKYATVKPIRNENDVAIDFETIGDFPKYGNDDDRADDLGKDQEQRVQNLTTILDGYFVQGAHHLNVNVMHRETLIDAMEHPEKYPTLTIRVSGYAVNFNRLSREQQEEVIRRTFHQSM
;
A
#
# COMPACT_ATOMS: atom_id res chain seq x y z
N MET A 1 -24.52 -11.28 6.79
CA MET A 1 -23.54 -12.38 6.70
C MET A 1 -22.12 -11.86 6.47
N THR A 2 -21.91 -10.92 5.59
CA THR A 2 -20.62 -10.32 5.28
C THR A 2 -19.92 -9.69 6.48
N ASN A 3 -20.63 -8.93 7.30
CA ASN A 3 -20.06 -8.30 8.52
C ASN A 3 -19.51 -9.30 9.55
N TYR A 4 -19.91 -10.56 9.46
CA TYR A 4 -19.44 -11.60 10.38
C TYR A 4 -18.00 -12.00 10.08
N PHE A 5 -17.57 -11.94 8.84
CA PHE A 5 -16.20 -12.28 8.41
C PHE A 5 -15.18 -11.20 8.73
N PHE A 6 -15.61 -9.96 8.98
CA PHE A 6 -14.73 -8.81 9.24
C PHE A 6 -14.52 -8.52 10.73
N GLY A 7 -15.11 -9.27 11.62
CA GLY A 7 -14.90 -9.14 13.06
C GLY A 7 -13.53 -9.60 13.56
N GLY A 8 -12.67 -10.05 12.65
CA GLY A 8 -11.34 -10.59 12.92
C GLY A 8 -10.37 -10.26 11.82
N ASP A 9 -9.56 -11.23 11.44
CA ASP A 9 -8.73 -11.13 10.26
C ASP A 9 -9.63 -11.16 9.01
N PRO A 10 -9.47 -10.21 8.08
CA PRO A 10 -10.29 -10.17 6.88
C PRO A 10 -10.04 -11.42 6.04
N THR A 11 -11.10 -11.96 5.48
CA THR A 11 -11.00 -13.04 4.51
C THR A 11 -10.48 -12.47 3.19
N TRP A 12 -9.36 -12.95 2.73
CA TRP A 12 -8.72 -12.55 1.48
C TRP A 12 -9.48 -13.09 0.29
N ILE A 13 -10.52 -12.39 -0.13
CA ILE A 13 -11.28 -12.68 -1.33
C ILE A 13 -11.04 -11.53 -2.29
N THR A 14 -10.53 -11.84 -3.47
CA THR A 14 -10.31 -10.87 -4.54
C THR A 14 -11.29 -11.14 -5.68
N GLU A 15 -12.08 -10.14 -6.04
CA GLU A 15 -12.94 -10.14 -7.22
C GLU A 15 -12.42 -9.10 -8.21
N SER A 16 -12.34 -9.44 -9.49
CA SER A 16 -11.89 -8.52 -10.53
C SER A 16 -13.03 -8.28 -11.52
N ILE A 17 -13.30 -7.01 -11.81
CA ILE A 17 -14.34 -6.59 -12.76
C ILE A 17 -13.79 -5.53 -13.72
N GLY A 18 -14.47 -5.31 -14.83
CA GLY A 18 -14.04 -4.36 -15.85
C GLY A 18 -13.01 -4.98 -16.79
N GLY A 19 -12.09 -4.15 -17.26
CA GLY A 19 -11.11 -4.57 -18.29
C GLY A 19 -11.70 -4.77 -19.67
N VAL A 20 -10.88 -5.31 -20.56
CA VAL A 20 -11.20 -5.51 -21.98
C VAL A 20 -11.11 -6.98 -22.33
N GLY A 21 -12.10 -7.51 -23.04
CA GLY A 21 -12.10 -8.88 -23.51
C GLY A 21 -11.22 -9.11 -24.74
N ILE A 22 -11.03 -10.37 -25.09
CA ILE A 22 -10.24 -10.81 -26.26
C ILE A 22 -10.71 -10.19 -27.58
N ASN A 23 -11.97 -9.78 -27.67
CA ASN A 23 -12.54 -9.09 -28.81
C ASN A 23 -12.34 -7.56 -28.79
N GLY A 24 -11.55 -7.05 -27.84
CA GLY A 24 -11.30 -5.62 -27.66
C GLY A 24 -12.47 -4.81 -27.11
N LYS A 25 -13.54 -5.46 -26.63
CA LYS A 25 -14.71 -4.80 -26.05
C LYS A 25 -14.61 -4.76 -24.53
N PRO A 26 -15.12 -3.70 -23.88
CA PRO A 26 -15.21 -3.66 -22.42
C PRO A 26 -16.02 -4.84 -21.85
N LEU A 27 -15.50 -5.42 -20.77
CA LEU A 27 -16.17 -6.50 -20.03
C LEU A 27 -17.10 -5.92 -18.94
N VAL A 28 -17.88 -4.90 -19.32
CA VAL A 28 -18.83 -4.24 -18.43
C VAL A 28 -20.24 -4.72 -18.71
N THR A 29 -20.87 -5.27 -17.68
CA THR A 29 -22.24 -5.79 -17.76
C THR A 29 -23.08 -5.19 -16.61
N LYS A 30 -24.38 -5.47 -16.64
CA LYS A 30 -25.25 -5.11 -15.50
C LYS A 30 -24.76 -5.70 -14.17
N ASN A 31 -24.09 -6.86 -14.21
CA ASN A 31 -23.54 -7.46 -13.00
C ASN A 31 -22.34 -6.70 -12.48
N SER A 32 -21.53 -6.08 -13.32
CA SER A 32 -20.42 -5.23 -12.87
C SER A 32 -20.91 -4.09 -11.95
N PHE A 33 -22.03 -3.45 -12.32
CA PHE A 33 -22.66 -2.43 -11.45
C PHE A 33 -23.25 -3.03 -10.17
N ARG A 34 -23.76 -4.27 -10.21
CA ARG A 34 -24.28 -4.95 -9.02
C ARG A 34 -23.15 -5.31 -8.04
N TYR A 35 -22.00 -5.77 -8.55
CA TYR A 35 -20.82 -6.02 -7.72
C TYR A 35 -20.36 -4.75 -7.00
N LEU A 36 -20.22 -3.66 -7.72
CA LEU A 36 -19.90 -2.36 -7.11
C LEU A 36 -20.93 -1.94 -6.06
N HIS A 37 -22.23 -2.16 -6.35
CA HIS A 37 -23.28 -1.82 -5.40
C HIS A 37 -23.22 -2.63 -4.09
N THR A 38 -22.67 -3.85 -4.11
CA THR A 38 -22.52 -4.65 -2.88
C THR A 38 -21.62 -3.99 -1.85
N LEU A 39 -20.69 -3.13 -2.27
CA LEU A 39 -19.78 -2.43 -1.39
C LEU A 39 -20.50 -1.47 -0.45
N TYR A 40 -21.61 -0.89 -0.89
CA TYR A 40 -22.47 -0.07 0.01
C TYR A 40 -23.09 -0.88 1.15
N ASN A 41 -23.30 -2.19 0.95
CA ASN A 41 -23.82 -3.07 1.99
C ASN A 41 -22.77 -3.48 3.02
N ILE A 42 -21.49 -3.42 2.64
CA ILE A 42 -20.35 -3.76 3.48
C ILE A 42 -19.92 -2.53 4.29
N GLY A 43 -20.10 -1.34 3.75
CA GLY A 43 -19.61 -0.09 4.28
C GLY A 43 -18.13 0.10 3.98
N THR A 44 -17.48 1.00 4.68
CA THR A 44 -16.05 1.30 4.52
C THR A 44 -15.20 0.11 4.96
N ALA A 45 -14.92 -0.78 4.02
CA ALA A 45 -14.12 -1.98 4.25
C ALA A 45 -13.29 -2.29 3.00
N PRO A 46 -11.96 -2.14 3.04
CA PRO A 46 -11.09 -2.45 1.91
C PRO A 46 -10.98 -3.95 1.60
N GLU A 47 -11.55 -4.81 2.43
CA GLU A 47 -11.66 -6.25 2.23
C GLU A 47 -13.12 -6.73 2.39
N PRO A 48 -13.63 -7.64 1.56
CA PRO A 48 -12.95 -8.30 0.42
C PRO A 48 -12.52 -7.33 -0.67
N ASN A 49 -11.39 -7.63 -1.32
CA ASN A 49 -10.84 -6.78 -2.38
C ASN A 49 -11.77 -6.82 -3.62
N LEU A 50 -12.22 -5.67 -4.05
CA LEU A 50 -12.79 -5.48 -5.37
C LEU A 50 -11.79 -4.70 -6.23
N THR A 51 -11.27 -5.35 -7.26
CA THR A 51 -10.35 -4.74 -8.20
C THR A 51 -11.07 -4.35 -9.47
N VAL A 52 -11.00 -3.09 -9.84
CA VAL A 52 -11.44 -2.63 -11.15
C VAL A 52 -10.24 -2.65 -12.10
N LEU A 53 -10.32 -3.49 -13.12
CA LEU A 53 -9.37 -3.50 -14.23
C LEU A 53 -9.68 -2.30 -15.13
N TRP A 54 -8.92 -1.23 -14.91
CA TRP A 54 -9.13 0.05 -15.59
C TRP A 54 -8.56 0.03 -16.99
N SER A 55 -9.30 0.54 -17.95
CA SER A 55 -8.86 0.72 -19.33
C SER A 55 -9.47 1.99 -19.91
N GLU A 56 -8.77 2.62 -20.83
CA GLU A 56 -9.31 3.76 -21.61
C GLU A 56 -10.63 3.42 -22.30
N LYS A 57 -10.83 2.15 -22.66
CA LYS A 57 -12.01 1.65 -23.38
C LYS A 57 -13.24 1.45 -22.50
N LEU A 58 -13.13 1.58 -21.18
CA LEU A 58 -14.28 1.44 -20.29
C LEU A 58 -15.31 2.55 -20.56
N PRO A 59 -16.62 2.24 -20.50
CA PRO A 59 -17.65 3.26 -20.65
C PRO A 59 -17.59 4.33 -19.55
N ASP A 60 -17.78 5.59 -19.90
CA ASP A 60 -17.69 6.72 -18.97
C ASP A 60 -18.64 6.58 -17.77
N ASN A 61 -19.87 6.11 -18.00
CA ASN A 61 -20.82 5.88 -16.93
C ASN A 61 -20.35 4.81 -15.94
N PHE A 62 -19.58 3.81 -16.39
CA PHE A 62 -18.98 2.82 -15.49
C PHE A 62 -17.80 3.42 -14.72
N LYS A 63 -16.94 4.17 -15.39
CA LYS A 63 -15.83 4.90 -14.76
C LYS A 63 -16.33 5.84 -13.67
N HIS A 64 -17.30 6.67 -13.97
CA HIS A 64 -17.93 7.57 -13.00
C HIS A 64 -18.56 6.82 -11.80
N PHE A 65 -19.21 5.68 -12.08
CA PHE A 65 -19.80 4.89 -10.99
C PHE A 65 -18.72 4.25 -10.09
N CYS A 66 -17.62 3.77 -10.66
CA CYS A 66 -16.48 3.29 -9.88
C CYS A 66 -15.91 4.40 -8.99
N SER A 67 -15.66 5.59 -9.54
CA SER A 67 -15.18 6.74 -8.78
C SER A 67 -16.14 7.13 -7.65
N LYS A 68 -17.43 7.14 -7.94
CA LYS A 68 -18.47 7.41 -6.93
C LYS A 68 -18.41 6.40 -5.78
N VAL A 69 -18.36 5.10 -6.11
CA VAL A 69 -18.31 4.04 -5.09
C VAL A 69 -17.01 4.11 -4.29
N SER A 70 -15.87 4.46 -4.91
CA SER A 70 -14.61 4.67 -4.19
C SER A 70 -14.71 5.79 -3.17
N ILE A 71 -15.32 6.91 -3.55
CA ILE A 71 -15.51 8.07 -2.65
C ILE A 71 -16.44 7.70 -1.49
N ASP A 72 -17.49 6.92 -1.76
CA ASP A 72 -18.51 6.59 -0.77
C ASP A 72 -18.07 5.45 0.18
N THR A 73 -17.14 4.57 -0.22
CA THR A 73 -16.89 3.30 0.50
C THR A 73 -15.43 2.96 0.79
N ASP A 74 -14.46 3.65 0.18
CA ASP A 74 -13.02 3.33 0.28
C ASP A 74 -12.64 1.86 -0.08
N SER A 75 -13.49 1.18 -0.83
CA SER A 75 -13.44 -0.29 -0.94
C SER A 75 -12.92 -0.81 -2.29
N ILE A 76 -12.53 0.09 -3.20
CA ILE A 76 -12.07 -0.28 -4.55
C ILE A 76 -10.58 -0.05 -4.66
N GLN A 77 -9.90 -1.02 -5.29
CA GLN A 77 -8.58 -0.83 -5.86
C GLN A 77 -8.65 -0.88 -7.40
N TYR A 78 -7.70 -0.23 -8.04
CA TYR A 78 -7.63 -0.11 -9.48
C TYR A 78 -6.35 -0.70 -10.02
N GLU A 79 -6.44 -1.43 -11.11
CA GLU A 79 -5.32 -2.02 -11.82
C GLU A 79 -5.40 -1.65 -13.31
N ASN A 80 -4.25 -1.34 -13.92
CA ASN A 80 -4.19 -0.93 -15.32
C ASN A 80 -4.26 -2.11 -16.29
N ASP A 81 -5.45 -2.40 -16.81
CA ASP A 81 -5.66 -3.49 -17.76
C ASP A 81 -4.88 -3.30 -19.07
N ASP A 82 -4.73 -2.05 -19.51
CA ASP A 82 -4.04 -1.73 -20.77
C ASP A 82 -2.52 -2.00 -20.70
N VAL A 83 -1.93 -2.00 -19.49
CA VAL A 83 -0.53 -2.37 -19.23
C VAL A 83 -0.39 -3.85 -18.88
N MET A 84 -1.31 -4.40 -18.08
CA MET A 84 -1.22 -5.77 -17.59
C MET A 84 -1.55 -6.81 -18.66
N ARG A 85 -2.60 -6.59 -19.42
CA ARG A 85 -3.04 -7.54 -20.45
C ARG A 85 -2.00 -7.89 -21.51
N PRO A 86 -1.20 -6.95 -22.06
CA PRO A 86 -0.13 -7.28 -22.99
C PRO A 86 0.94 -8.21 -22.43
N VAL A 87 1.15 -8.19 -21.11
CA VAL A 87 2.17 -8.99 -20.41
C VAL A 87 1.62 -10.35 -19.99
N TYR A 88 0.43 -10.36 -19.38
CA TYR A 88 -0.14 -11.57 -18.77
C TYR A 88 -1.13 -12.31 -19.68
N GLY A 89 -1.61 -11.67 -20.74
CA GLY A 89 -2.65 -12.22 -21.63
C GLY A 89 -4.06 -11.96 -21.10
N ASP A 90 -5.04 -12.60 -21.73
CA ASP A 90 -6.46 -12.37 -21.42
C ASP A 90 -6.95 -13.11 -20.19
N ASP A 91 -6.22 -14.13 -19.74
CA ASP A 91 -6.59 -14.99 -18.62
C ASP A 91 -5.67 -14.72 -17.42
N TYR A 92 -5.78 -13.53 -16.87
CA TYR A 92 -5.08 -13.15 -15.66
C TYR A 92 -6.04 -12.66 -14.57
N ALA A 93 -5.60 -12.74 -13.35
CA ALA A 93 -6.30 -12.21 -12.19
C ALA A 93 -5.31 -11.43 -11.29
N ILE A 94 -5.86 -10.57 -10.48
CA ILE A 94 -5.07 -9.87 -9.45
C ILE A 94 -5.14 -10.71 -8.17
N ALA A 95 -3.99 -11.26 -7.79
CA ALA A 95 -3.89 -12.02 -6.55
C ALA A 95 -3.68 -11.08 -5.37
N CYS A 96 -4.42 -11.31 -4.31
CA CYS A 96 -4.37 -10.52 -3.10
C CYS A 96 -4.63 -9.03 -3.37
N CYS A 97 -3.61 -8.18 -3.28
CA CYS A 97 -3.75 -6.72 -3.36
C CYS A 97 -3.39 -6.16 -4.74
N VAL A 98 -2.28 -6.61 -5.35
CA VAL A 98 -1.65 -5.90 -6.49
C VAL A 98 -0.99 -6.81 -7.51
N SER A 99 -0.95 -8.11 -7.31
CA SER A 99 -0.12 -9.00 -8.11
C SER A 99 -0.89 -9.66 -9.24
N ALA A 100 -0.56 -9.29 -10.47
CA ALA A 100 -1.11 -9.96 -11.65
C ALA A 100 -0.49 -11.36 -11.81
N MET A 101 -1.33 -12.37 -12.07
CA MET A 101 -0.92 -13.75 -12.32
C MET A 101 -1.77 -14.37 -13.41
N LYS A 102 -1.17 -15.25 -14.23
CA LYS A 102 -1.88 -16.12 -15.15
C LYS A 102 -2.60 -17.22 -14.37
N VAL A 103 -3.92 -17.28 -14.50
CA VAL A 103 -4.76 -18.20 -13.74
C VAL A 103 -4.40 -19.65 -14.05
N GLY A 104 -4.15 -20.44 -12.99
CA GLY A 104 -3.79 -21.85 -13.10
C GLY A 104 -2.38 -22.14 -13.64
N LYS A 105 -1.60 -21.14 -14.03
CA LYS A 105 -0.27 -21.28 -14.64
C LYS A 105 0.86 -20.68 -13.82
N GLN A 106 0.54 -19.75 -12.98
CA GLN A 106 1.50 -19.05 -12.11
C GLN A 106 1.08 -19.13 -10.67
N THR A 107 2.06 -19.15 -9.79
CA THR A 107 1.88 -18.96 -8.34
C THR A 107 2.87 -17.94 -7.84
N GLN A 108 2.52 -17.25 -6.77
CA GLN A 108 3.35 -16.21 -6.20
C GLN A 108 3.57 -16.44 -4.72
N LEU A 109 4.83 -16.36 -4.29
CA LEU A 109 5.16 -16.18 -2.89
C LEU A 109 5.32 -14.69 -2.59
N PHE A 110 4.53 -14.23 -1.61
CA PHE A 110 4.63 -12.89 -1.06
C PHE A 110 4.45 -12.98 0.46
N GLY A 111 5.53 -12.87 1.22
CA GLY A 111 5.52 -13.15 2.65
C GLY A 111 5.81 -11.94 3.55
N ALA A 112 6.39 -10.87 3.02
CA ALA A 112 6.84 -9.75 3.84
C ALA A 112 6.96 -8.45 3.04
N ARG A 113 7.22 -7.35 3.76
CA ARG A 113 7.58 -6.05 3.18
C ARG A 113 8.84 -5.52 3.84
N CYS A 114 9.74 -4.95 3.06
CA CYS A 114 10.86 -4.17 3.56
C CYS A 114 10.37 -2.78 3.97
N ASN A 115 10.63 -2.38 5.21
CA ASN A 115 10.31 -1.04 5.69
C ASN A 115 11.45 -0.07 5.38
N LEU A 116 11.28 0.74 4.34
CA LEU A 116 12.28 1.70 3.86
C LEU A 116 12.58 2.81 4.86
N ALA A 117 11.55 3.28 5.57
CA ALA A 117 11.73 4.31 6.61
C ALA A 117 12.54 3.76 7.79
N LYS A 118 12.28 2.53 8.21
CA LYS A 118 13.07 1.86 9.25
C LYS A 118 14.51 1.60 8.80
N SER A 119 14.71 1.25 7.55
CA SER A 119 16.05 1.10 6.96
C SER A 119 16.83 2.41 6.97
N LEU A 120 16.15 3.55 6.76
CA LEU A 120 16.78 4.86 6.87
C LEU A 120 17.19 5.17 8.31
N LEU A 121 16.35 4.82 9.30
CA LEU A 121 16.70 4.97 10.70
C LEU A 121 17.91 4.11 11.09
N TYR A 122 18.01 2.89 10.57
CA TYR A 122 19.20 2.05 10.74
C TYR A 122 20.45 2.67 10.10
N ALA A 123 20.32 3.35 8.96
CA ALA A 123 21.44 4.05 8.33
C ALA A 123 22.00 5.18 9.21
N ILE A 124 21.13 5.88 9.93
CA ILE A 124 21.53 6.94 10.88
C ILE A 124 22.15 6.34 12.14
N ASN A 125 21.56 5.28 12.67
CA ASN A 125 21.92 4.65 13.94
C ASN A 125 23.00 3.56 13.83
N GLY A 126 23.77 3.51 12.75
CA GLY A 126 24.82 2.50 12.60
C GLY A 126 24.29 1.06 12.59
N GLY A 127 23.06 0.85 12.11
CA GLY A 127 22.43 -0.46 12.06
C GLY A 127 21.78 -0.92 13.36
N ILE A 128 21.69 -0.07 14.37
CA ILE A 128 21.09 -0.39 15.68
C ILE A 128 19.58 -0.11 15.67
N ASP A 129 18.82 -1.05 16.21
CA ASP A 129 17.37 -0.89 16.43
C ASP A 129 17.12 -0.02 17.67
N GLU A 130 16.43 1.10 17.51
CA GLU A 130 16.21 2.09 18.57
C GLU A 130 15.31 1.58 19.72
N LYS A 131 14.47 0.57 19.44
CA LYS A 131 13.57 0.01 20.47
C LYS A 131 14.22 -1.11 21.27
N LYS A 132 15.04 -1.93 20.61
CA LYS A 132 15.67 -3.09 21.24
C LYS A 132 17.12 -2.88 21.65
N GLY A 133 17.78 -1.84 21.11
CA GLY A 133 19.20 -1.59 21.33
C GLY A 133 20.15 -2.65 20.77
N ILE A 134 19.68 -3.45 19.80
CA ILE A 134 20.47 -4.54 19.20
C ILE A 134 20.98 -4.15 17.80
N GLN A 135 22.16 -4.66 17.44
CA GLN A 135 22.70 -4.53 16.10
C GLN A 135 21.91 -5.42 15.13
N VAL A 136 21.19 -4.81 14.19
CA VAL A 136 20.38 -5.50 13.17
C VAL A 136 21.12 -5.55 11.83
N VAL A 137 21.76 -4.45 11.45
CA VAL A 137 22.53 -4.34 10.21
C VAL A 137 24.00 -4.15 10.56
N PRO A 138 24.88 -5.14 10.33
CA PRO A 138 26.29 -5.03 10.68
C PRO A 138 27.04 -4.13 9.69
N GLY A 139 28.19 -3.58 10.15
CA GLY A 139 29.11 -2.86 9.29
C GLY A 139 28.67 -1.46 8.85
N ILE A 140 27.70 -0.88 9.54
CA ILE A 140 27.28 0.51 9.33
C ILE A 140 27.85 1.36 10.45
N GLU A 141 28.58 2.42 10.10
CA GLU A 141 29.08 3.37 11.09
C GLU A 141 27.95 4.34 11.51
N PRO A 142 27.73 4.55 12.81
CA PRO A 142 26.72 5.50 13.27
C PRO A 142 27.06 6.93 12.87
N ILE A 143 26.05 7.72 12.55
CA ILE A 143 26.20 9.14 12.27
C ILE A 143 26.02 9.88 13.58
N THR A 144 27.10 10.44 14.12
CA THR A 144 27.14 11.10 15.43
C THR A 144 27.09 12.62 15.34
N ASP A 145 27.00 13.18 14.15
CA ASP A 145 26.92 14.63 13.92
C ASP A 145 25.66 15.23 14.59
N ASP A 146 25.77 16.46 15.09
CA ASP A 146 24.64 17.22 15.68
C ASP A 146 23.57 17.58 14.64
N VAL A 147 23.97 17.70 13.39
CA VAL A 147 23.11 17.92 12.21
C VAL A 147 23.39 16.84 11.20
N LEU A 148 22.35 16.20 10.68
CA LEU A 148 22.50 15.15 9.69
C LEU A 148 23.03 15.69 8.36
N ASP A 149 24.11 15.10 7.88
CA ASP A 149 24.66 15.34 6.55
C ASP A 149 24.02 14.38 5.54
N PHE A 150 23.46 14.93 4.46
CA PHE A 150 22.73 14.14 3.46
C PHE A 150 23.61 13.08 2.80
N ASP A 151 24.85 13.40 2.44
CA ASP A 151 25.71 12.46 1.71
C ASP A 151 26.14 11.29 2.61
N LYS A 152 26.43 11.56 3.89
CA LYS A 152 26.72 10.50 4.88
C LYS A 152 25.50 9.57 5.08
N VAL A 153 24.32 10.16 5.28
CA VAL A 153 23.06 9.39 5.44
C VAL A 153 22.79 8.58 4.19
N TRP A 154 22.92 9.16 3.00
CA TRP A 154 22.67 8.48 1.73
C TRP A 154 23.61 7.31 1.48
N GLU A 155 24.92 7.47 1.77
CA GLU A 155 25.90 6.38 1.64
C GLU A 155 25.59 5.22 2.59
N ASN A 156 25.27 5.51 3.84
CA ASN A 156 24.86 4.48 4.78
C ASN A 156 23.54 3.82 4.37
N TYR A 157 22.57 4.62 3.90
CA TYR A 157 21.28 4.11 3.48
C TYR A 157 21.41 3.13 2.31
N LYS A 158 22.26 3.40 1.32
CA LYS A 158 22.54 2.46 0.23
C LYS A 158 23.08 1.13 0.76
N LYS A 159 24.02 1.15 1.71
CA LYS A 159 24.59 -0.06 2.33
C LYS A 159 23.51 -0.86 3.08
N VAL A 160 22.68 -0.18 3.87
CA VAL A 160 21.56 -0.82 4.59
C VAL A 160 20.57 -1.43 3.61
N MET A 161 20.21 -0.71 2.55
CA MET A 161 19.28 -1.22 1.53
C MET A 161 19.82 -2.45 0.80
N THR A 162 21.12 -2.47 0.48
CA THR A 162 21.76 -3.64 -0.13
C THR A 162 21.68 -4.85 0.81
N TYR A 163 22.08 -4.68 2.06
CA TYR A 163 22.00 -5.75 3.07
C TYR A 163 20.57 -6.29 3.24
N VAL A 164 19.59 -5.38 3.37
CA VAL A 164 18.18 -5.76 3.53
C VAL A 164 17.64 -6.46 2.29
N ALA A 165 18.03 -6.03 1.08
CA ALA A 165 17.62 -6.68 -0.16
C ALA A 165 18.15 -8.11 -0.27
N GLU A 166 19.44 -8.33 0.03
CA GLU A 166 20.05 -9.66 0.06
C GLU A 166 19.37 -10.57 1.10
N LEU A 167 19.22 -10.08 2.32
CA LEU A 167 18.54 -10.81 3.39
C LEU A 167 17.09 -11.17 3.02
N TYR A 168 16.39 -10.26 2.34
CA TYR A 168 15.01 -10.49 1.90
C TYR A 168 14.93 -11.60 0.86
N VAL A 169 15.78 -11.55 -0.16
CA VAL A 169 15.86 -12.59 -1.21
C VAL A 169 16.20 -13.95 -0.60
N ASP A 170 17.20 -14.01 0.26
CA ASP A 170 17.63 -15.26 0.91
C ASP A 170 16.49 -15.83 1.79
N THR A 171 15.80 -14.97 2.55
CA THR A 171 14.68 -15.38 3.38
C THR A 171 13.54 -15.96 2.54
N VAL A 172 13.16 -15.29 1.44
CA VAL A 172 12.12 -15.76 0.53
C VAL A 172 12.52 -17.10 -0.10
N ASN A 173 13.78 -17.27 -0.51
CA ASN A 173 14.28 -18.53 -1.05
C ASN A 173 14.23 -19.67 -0.01
N ILE A 174 14.58 -19.41 1.24
CA ILE A 174 14.46 -20.41 2.33
C ILE A 174 13.00 -20.80 2.54
N ILE A 175 12.07 -19.84 2.54
CA ILE A 175 10.64 -20.13 2.68
C ILE A 175 10.14 -21.00 1.52
N HIS A 176 10.49 -20.68 0.28
CA HIS A 176 10.15 -21.50 -0.88
C HIS A 176 10.69 -22.91 -0.77
N PHE A 177 11.97 -23.05 -0.38
CA PHE A 177 12.58 -24.34 -0.17
C PHE A 177 11.85 -25.17 0.89
N MET A 178 11.44 -24.54 2.00
CA MET A 178 10.71 -25.23 3.08
C MET A 178 9.31 -25.65 2.64
N HIS A 179 8.62 -24.83 1.85
CA HIS A 179 7.33 -25.18 1.27
C HIS A 179 7.45 -26.39 0.34
N ASP A 180 8.45 -26.42 -0.54
CA ASP A 180 8.71 -27.54 -1.43
C ASP A 180 9.08 -28.82 -0.66
N LYS A 181 9.97 -28.69 0.32
CA LYS A 181 10.46 -29.81 1.14
C LYS A 181 9.34 -30.55 1.85
N TYR A 182 8.35 -29.83 2.35
CA TYR A 182 7.22 -30.40 3.07
C TYR A 182 5.99 -30.59 2.19
N ALA A 183 6.10 -30.44 0.89
CA ALA A 183 5.03 -30.56 -0.11
C ALA A 183 3.78 -29.73 0.23
N TYR A 184 3.95 -28.63 0.97
CA TYR A 184 2.83 -27.77 1.39
C TYR A 184 2.09 -27.21 0.17
N GLU A 185 2.82 -26.75 -0.84
CA GLU A 185 2.24 -26.18 -2.04
C GLU A 185 1.61 -27.24 -2.95
N ALA A 186 2.08 -28.48 -2.93
CA ALA A 186 1.57 -29.54 -3.81
C ALA A 186 0.06 -29.75 -3.65
N SER A 187 -0.46 -29.63 -2.44
CA SER A 187 -1.90 -29.71 -2.16
C SER A 187 -2.68 -28.49 -2.67
N GLN A 188 -2.02 -27.35 -2.80
CA GLN A 188 -2.62 -26.10 -3.28
C GLN A 188 -2.72 -26.09 -4.82
N PHE A 189 -1.86 -26.85 -5.51
CA PHE A 189 -1.72 -26.85 -6.97
C PHE A 189 -2.54 -27.93 -7.70
N ALA A 190 -3.47 -28.58 -7.02
CA ALA A 190 -4.27 -29.65 -7.61
C ALA A 190 -5.04 -29.23 -8.87
N LEU A 191 -5.35 -27.95 -9.02
CA LEU A 191 -6.08 -27.37 -10.16
C LEU A 191 -5.18 -26.54 -11.09
N HIS A 192 -3.86 -26.58 -10.90
CA HIS A 192 -2.92 -25.85 -11.74
C HIS A 192 -2.36 -26.73 -12.86
N ASP A 193 -1.76 -26.09 -13.86
CA ASP A 193 -1.04 -26.75 -14.93
C ASP A 193 0.17 -27.54 -14.38
N THR A 194 0.60 -28.56 -15.12
CA THR A 194 1.76 -29.38 -14.74
C THR A 194 3.06 -28.61 -14.74
N ASN A 195 3.18 -27.57 -15.58
CA ASN A 195 4.33 -26.67 -15.65
C ASN A 195 3.97 -25.36 -14.99
N LEU A 196 3.99 -25.36 -13.66
CA LEU A 196 3.69 -24.18 -12.86
C LEU A 196 4.90 -23.23 -12.80
N GLU A 197 4.70 -21.98 -13.21
CA GLU A 197 5.70 -20.92 -13.03
C GLU A 197 5.56 -20.31 -11.63
N ARG A 198 6.66 -20.35 -10.87
CA ARG A 198 6.74 -19.73 -9.54
C ARG A 198 7.41 -18.38 -9.63
N ILE A 199 6.73 -17.37 -9.10
CA ILE A 199 7.25 -16.01 -9.01
C ILE A 199 7.32 -15.57 -7.54
N ALA A 200 8.29 -14.73 -7.22
CA ALA A 200 8.41 -14.12 -5.91
C ALA A 200 8.06 -12.63 -6.00
N ALA A 201 7.25 -12.17 -5.06
CA ALA A 201 6.94 -10.75 -4.93
C ALA A 201 7.68 -10.14 -3.74
N TYR A 202 8.36 -9.04 -3.99
CA TYR A 202 9.13 -8.31 -2.99
C TYR A 202 8.45 -6.97 -2.71
N GLY A 203 7.77 -6.88 -1.58
CA GLY A 203 7.05 -5.68 -1.18
C GLY A 203 7.94 -4.66 -0.46
N ILE A 204 7.59 -3.40 -0.61
CA ILE A 204 8.18 -2.29 0.14
C ILE A 204 7.10 -1.52 0.87
N ALA A 205 7.45 -0.89 1.99
CA ALA A 205 6.60 0.02 2.76
C ALA A 205 7.41 1.24 3.19
N GLY A 206 6.72 2.36 3.44
CA GLY A 206 7.36 3.57 3.94
C GLY A 206 8.16 4.34 2.89
N LEU A 207 7.89 4.17 1.59
CA LEU A 207 8.58 4.90 0.52
C LEU A 207 8.41 6.41 0.65
N SER A 208 7.18 6.88 0.83
CA SER A 208 6.89 8.31 0.99
C SER A 208 7.59 8.89 2.23
N ILE A 209 7.60 8.16 3.34
CA ILE A 209 8.27 8.58 4.57
C ILE A 209 9.78 8.67 4.35
N ALA A 210 10.38 7.67 3.72
CA ALA A 210 11.82 7.69 3.43
C ALA A 210 12.19 8.85 2.49
N ALA A 211 11.41 9.07 1.42
CA ALA A 211 11.63 10.16 0.47
C ALA A 211 11.45 11.53 1.14
N HIS A 212 10.41 11.70 1.96
CA HIS A 212 10.16 12.92 2.72
C HIS A 212 11.28 13.21 3.72
N SER A 213 11.73 12.20 4.46
CA SER A 213 12.83 12.32 5.41
C SER A 213 14.17 12.68 4.73
N LEU A 214 14.48 12.03 3.61
CA LEU A 214 15.66 12.35 2.81
C LEU A 214 15.61 13.76 2.22
N SER A 215 14.42 14.22 1.81
CA SER A 215 14.21 15.60 1.38
C SER A 215 14.46 16.58 2.53
N ALA A 216 13.93 16.30 3.72
CA ALA A 216 14.18 17.13 4.91
C ALA A 216 15.69 17.21 5.25
N ILE A 217 16.39 16.07 5.25
CA ILE A 217 17.83 16.01 5.54
C ILE A 217 18.64 16.80 4.48
N LYS A 218 18.18 16.79 3.22
CA LYS A 218 18.88 17.46 2.12
C LYS A 218 18.68 18.98 2.08
N TYR A 219 17.49 19.46 2.42
CA TYR A 219 17.09 20.85 2.15
C TYR A 219 16.82 21.66 3.44
N ALA A 220 16.64 21.00 4.57
CA ALA A 220 16.45 21.62 5.87
C ALA A 220 17.60 21.28 6.83
N THR A 221 17.53 21.75 8.06
CA THR A 221 18.44 21.38 9.14
C THR A 221 17.76 20.33 10.01
N VAL A 222 18.23 19.09 9.98
CA VAL A 222 17.68 17.99 10.77
C VAL A 222 18.66 17.60 11.88
N LYS A 223 18.21 17.73 13.13
CA LYS A 223 18.98 17.38 14.32
C LYS A 223 18.41 16.11 14.94
N PRO A 224 19.20 15.05 15.10
CA PRO A 224 18.75 13.85 15.79
C PRO A 224 18.65 14.07 17.29
N ILE A 225 17.55 13.63 17.89
CA ILE A 225 17.38 13.56 19.34
C ILE A 225 17.76 12.14 19.74
N ARG A 226 18.81 12.01 20.58
CA ARG A 226 19.42 10.73 20.93
C ARG A 226 19.07 10.33 22.36
N ASN A 227 19.00 9.03 22.57
CA ASN A 227 18.86 8.45 23.90
C ASN A 227 20.25 8.35 24.61
N GLU A 228 20.27 7.79 25.82
CA GLU A 228 21.46 7.58 26.63
C GLU A 228 22.55 6.70 26.00
N ASN A 229 22.20 5.91 24.97
CA ASN A 229 23.11 5.07 24.23
C ASN A 229 23.53 5.69 22.88
N ASP A 230 23.35 6.99 22.71
CA ASP A 230 23.64 7.76 21.50
C ASP A 230 22.85 7.29 20.23
N VAL A 231 21.71 6.64 20.44
CA VAL A 231 20.82 6.18 19.36
C VAL A 231 19.76 7.22 19.11
N ALA A 232 19.58 7.67 17.86
CA ALA A 232 18.55 8.62 17.48
C ALA A 232 17.16 7.94 17.60
N ILE A 233 16.29 8.60 18.37
CA ILE A 233 14.92 8.15 18.65
C ILE A 233 13.86 9.14 18.15
N ASP A 234 14.26 10.39 17.87
CA ASP A 234 13.39 11.43 17.34
C ASP A 234 14.24 12.47 16.57
N PHE A 235 13.60 13.42 15.90
CA PHE A 235 14.28 14.41 15.07
C PHE A 235 13.62 15.78 15.19
N GLU A 236 14.44 16.82 15.32
CA GLU A 236 14.03 18.22 15.19
C GLU A 236 14.37 18.69 13.78
N THR A 237 13.36 19.18 13.02
CA THR A 237 13.55 19.73 11.68
C THR A 237 13.33 21.22 11.68
N ILE A 238 14.33 22.00 11.23
CA ILE A 238 14.32 23.44 11.18
C ILE A 238 14.51 23.91 9.73
N GLY A 239 13.58 24.70 9.24
CA GLY A 239 13.57 25.19 7.85
C GLY A 239 12.54 24.49 6.99
N ASP A 240 12.37 24.98 5.76
CA ASP A 240 11.43 24.45 4.78
C ASP A 240 12.13 23.52 3.79
N PHE A 241 11.39 22.53 3.29
CA PHE A 241 11.92 21.55 2.34
C PHE A 241 10.79 21.03 1.43
N PRO A 242 11.12 20.55 0.21
CA PRO A 242 10.14 19.94 -0.69
C PRO A 242 9.53 18.70 -0.03
N LYS A 243 8.22 18.71 0.19
CA LYS A 243 7.47 17.59 0.76
C LYS A 243 7.18 16.56 -0.31
N TYR A 244 7.08 15.30 0.07
CA TYR A 244 6.81 14.20 -0.85
C TYR A 244 5.57 13.43 -0.40
N GLY A 245 4.47 13.69 -1.10
CA GLY A 245 3.23 12.90 -1.01
C GLY A 245 2.34 13.17 0.20
N ASN A 246 2.90 13.63 1.32
CA ASN A 246 2.14 13.99 2.51
C ASN A 246 2.22 15.52 2.71
N ASP A 247 1.10 16.16 3.06
CA ASP A 247 1.02 17.63 3.24
C ASP A 247 1.40 18.44 1.99
N ASP A 248 1.01 18.00 0.81
CA ASP A 248 1.08 18.83 -0.41
C ASP A 248 -0.29 19.48 -0.62
N ASP A 249 -0.39 20.77 -0.36
CA ASP A 249 -1.62 21.58 -0.50
C ASP A 249 -2.29 21.47 -1.88
N ARG A 250 -1.53 21.02 -2.89
CA ARG A 250 -2.03 20.78 -4.25
C ARG A 250 -2.80 19.47 -4.41
N ALA A 251 -2.67 18.55 -3.44
CA ALA A 251 -3.31 17.24 -3.47
C ALA A 251 -4.68 17.21 -2.78
N ASP A 252 -5.05 18.28 -2.09
CA ASP A 252 -6.18 18.28 -1.15
C ASP A 252 -7.55 18.64 -1.74
N ASP A 253 -7.62 19.11 -2.98
CA ASP A 253 -8.90 19.54 -3.55
C ASP A 253 -9.45 18.57 -4.60
N LEU A 254 -10.08 17.49 -4.13
CA LEU A 254 -10.88 16.61 -4.99
C LEU A 254 -12.17 17.26 -5.46
N GLY A 255 -12.55 18.42 -4.93
CA GLY A 255 -13.73 19.18 -5.35
C GLY A 255 -14.73 19.45 -4.24
N LYS A 256 -15.56 20.50 -4.45
CA LYS A 256 -16.47 21.06 -3.45
C LYS A 256 -17.77 20.29 -3.26
N ASP A 257 -18.19 19.53 -4.27
CA ASP A 257 -19.39 18.71 -4.23
C ASP A 257 -19.12 17.30 -4.77
N GLN A 258 -20.06 16.38 -4.56
CA GLN A 258 -19.90 14.99 -4.91
C GLN A 258 -19.70 14.77 -6.43
N GLU A 259 -20.40 15.52 -7.27
CA GLU A 259 -20.30 15.37 -8.72
C GLU A 259 -18.92 15.82 -9.21
N GLN A 260 -18.39 16.90 -8.70
CA GLN A 260 -17.04 17.39 -9.00
C GLN A 260 -15.98 16.40 -8.50
N ARG A 261 -16.14 15.85 -7.29
CA ARG A 261 -15.21 14.82 -6.75
C ARG A 261 -15.18 13.58 -7.62
N VAL A 262 -16.33 13.08 -8.08
CA VAL A 262 -16.43 11.93 -8.99
C VAL A 262 -15.74 12.23 -10.31
N GLN A 263 -16.00 13.41 -10.89
CA GLN A 263 -15.35 13.80 -12.15
C GLN A 263 -13.84 13.93 -11.99
N ASN A 264 -13.38 14.57 -10.94
CA ASN A 264 -11.96 14.77 -10.68
C ASN A 264 -11.25 13.44 -10.43
N LEU A 265 -11.82 12.56 -9.62
CA LEU A 265 -11.23 11.23 -9.39
C LEU A 265 -11.17 10.42 -10.69
N THR A 266 -12.21 10.45 -11.52
CA THR A 266 -12.20 9.79 -12.84
C THR A 266 -11.09 10.33 -13.72
N THR A 267 -10.91 11.65 -13.77
CA THR A 267 -9.86 12.31 -14.54
C THR A 267 -8.46 11.96 -14.02
N ILE A 268 -8.29 11.89 -12.71
CA ILE A 268 -7.03 11.46 -12.08
C ILE A 268 -6.71 10.01 -12.45
N LEU A 269 -7.69 9.10 -12.36
CA LEU A 269 -7.51 7.69 -12.73
C LEU A 269 -7.14 7.55 -14.20
N ASP A 270 -7.84 8.22 -15.11
CA ASP A 270 -7.52 8.19 -16.54
C ASP A 270 -6.12 8.73 -16.79
N GLY A 271 -5.77 9.90 -16.25
CA GLY A 271 -4.44 10.50 -16.42
C GLY A 271 -3.33 9.63 -15.82
N TYR A 272 -3.53 9.06 -14.65
CA TYR A 272 -2.57 8.20 -13.97
C TYR A 272 -2.29 6.92 -14.77
N PHE A 273 -3.32 6.25 -15.26
CA PHE A 273 -3.17 5.01 -16.01
C PHE A 273 -2.66 5.23 -17.44
N VAL A 274 -3.05 6.32 -18.12
CA VAL A 274 -2.48 6.70 -19.41
C VAL A 274 -0.96 6.94 -19.33
N GLN A 275 -0.46 7.43 -18.21
CA GLN A 275 0.98 7.58 -17.98
C GLN A 275 1.71 6.24 -17.72
N GLY A 276 1.03 5.10 -17.80
CA GLY A 276 1.61 3.78 -17.62
C GLY A 276 1.73 3.32 -16.16
N ALA A 277 1.05 3.97 -15.24
CA ALA A 277 0.97 3.51 -13.86
C ALA A 277 0.23 2.17 -13.77
N HIS A 278 0.60 1.34 -12.80
CA HIS A 278 0.11 -0.04 -12.69
C HIS A 278 -1.08 -0.17 -11.76
N HIS A 279 -1.00 0.40 -10.58
CA HIS A 279 -1.96 0.17 -9.50
C HIS A 279 -2.22 1.43 -8.69
N LEU A 280 -3.45 1.59 -8.21
CA LEU A 280 -3.84 2.67 -7.31
C LEU A 280 -4.87 2.18 -6.29
N ASN A 281 -4.62 2.45 -5.01
CA ASN A 281 -5.63 2.41 -3.95
C ASN A 281 -6.13 3.84 -3.70
N VAL A 282 -7.45 3.99 -3.66
CA VAL A 282 -8.10 5.26 -3.36
C VAL A 282 -8.71 5.17 -1.97
N ASN A 283 -8.25 6.02 -1.05
CA ASN A 283 -8.86 6.19 0.27
C ASN A 283 -9.42 7.61 0.36
N VAL A 284 -10.71 7.71 0.65
CA VAL A 284 -11.44 8.99 0.79
C VAL A 284 -12.13 9.01 2.15
N MET A 285 -11.35 8.85 3.22
CA MET A 285 -11.87 8.90 4.59
C MET A 285 -11.85 10.32 5.14
N HIS A 286 -12.83 10.64 5.98
CA HIS A 286 -12.82 11.89 6.73
C HIS A 286 -12.04 11.73 8.03
N ARG A 287 -11.17 12.69 8.33
CA ARG A 287 -10.36 12.71 9.57
C ARG A 287 -11.23 12.62 10.82
N GLU A 288 -12.34 13.33 10.80
CA GLU A 288 -13.31 13.37 11.89
C GLU A 288 -13.90 11.99 12.19
N THR A 289 -14.11 11.16 11.17
CA THR A 289 -14.59 9.78 11.33
C THR A 289 -13.57 8.93 12.07
N LEU A 290 -12.29 9.07 11.79
CA LEU A 290 -11.25 8.32 12.50
C LEU A 290 -11.05 8.83 13.93
N ILE A 291 -11.17 10.15 14.15
CA ILE A 291 -11.10 10.72 15.50
C ILE A 291 -12.31 10.24 16.32
N ASP A 292 -13.53 10.30 15.78
CA ASP A 292 -14.71 9.78 16.49
C ASP A 292 -14.62 8.26 16.73
N ALA A 293 -14.08 7.50 15.78
CA ALA A 293 -13.86 6.06 15.95
C ALA A 293 -12.80 5.73 17.02
N MET A 294 -11.80 6.58 17.18
CA MET A 294 -10.79 6.44 18.22
C MET A 294 -11.34 6.74 19.63
N GLU A 295 -12.33 7.64 19.71
CA GLU A 295 -12.99 8.04 20.97
C GLU A 295 -14.20 7.16 21.29
N HIS A 296 -14.90 6.68 20.25
CA HIS A 296 -16.14 5.91 20.34
C HIS A 296 -16.08 4.63 19.48
N PRO A 297 -15.17 3.70 19.78
CA PRO A 297 -14.95 2.49 18.94
C PRO A 297 -16.21 1.62 18.80
N GLU A 298 -17.13 1.69 19.76
CA GLU A 298 -18.41 0.97 19.71
C GLU A 298 -19.35 1.43 18.59
N LYS A 299 -19.21 2.67 18.11
CA LYS A 299 -19.95 3.18 16.95
C LYS A 299 -19.44 2.64 15.62
N TYR A 300 -18.17 2.21 15.60
CA TYR A 300 -17.46 1.82 14.39
C TYR A 300 -16.83 0.43 14.50
N PRO A 301 -17.57 -0.62 14.88
CA PRO A 301 -17.00 -1.93 15.22
C PRO A 301 -16.30 -2.61 14.04
N THR A 302 -16.67 -2.23 12.81
CA THR A 302 -16.18 -2.82 11.56
C THR A 302 -15.29 -1.88 10.75
N LEU A 303 -14.96 -0.70 11.29
CA LEU A 303 -14.14 0.28 10.58
C LEU A 303 -12.78 -0.32 10.27
N THR A 304 -12.51 -0.47 9.00
CA THR A 304 -11.29 -1.07 8.48
C THR A 304 -10.61 -0.07 7.57
N ILE A 305 -9.31 0.05 7.73
CA ILE A 305 -8.48 0.94 6.93
C ILE A 305 -7.42 0.13 6.19
N ARG A 306 -6.94 0.65 5.08
CA ARG A 306 -5.83 0.05 4.34
C ARG A 306 -4.52 0.73 4.73
N VAL A 307 -3.62 -0.06 5.30
CA VAL A 307 -2.27 0.39 5.67
C VAL A 307 -1.26 -0.42 4.89
N SER A 308 -0.48 0.22 4.01
CA SER A 308 0.55 -0.42 3.20
C SER A 308 0.06 -1.67 2.44
N GLY A 309 -1.17 -1.64 1.92
CA GLY A 309 -1.79 -2.75 1.20
C GLY A 309 -2.44 -3.83 2.07
N TYR A 310 -2.43 -3.69 3.40
CA TYR A 310 -3.19 -4.55 4.32
C TYR A 310 -4.43 -3.82 4.83
N ALA A 311 -5.53 -4.54 4.92
CA ALA A 311 -6.70 -4.09 5.63
C ALA A 311 -6.57 -4.45 7.11
N VAL A 312 -6.74 -3.46 7.97
CA VAL A 312 -6.71 -3.64 9.42
C VAL A 312 -7.92 -2.97 10.05
N ASN A 313 -8.49 -3.60 11.05
CA ASN A 313 -9.54 -2.95 11.85
C ASN A 313 -8.91 -1.81 12.65
N PHE A 314 -9.38 -0.59 12.43
CA PHE A 314 -8.84 0.63 13.04
C PHE A 314 -8.88 0.59 14.57
N ASN A 315 -9.96 0.05 15.14
CA ASN A 315 -10.15 -0.01 16.59
C ASN A 315 -9.25 -1.05 17.29
N ARG A 316 -8.58 -1.93 16.52
CA ARG A 316 -7.60 -2.90 17.05
C ARG A 316 -6.17 -2.37 17.05
N LEU A 317 -5.93 -1.25 16.42
CA LEU A 317 -4.64 -0.58 16.46
C LEU A 317 -4.40 0.01 17.86
N SER A 318 -3.14 0.10 18.28
CA SER A 318 -2.79 0.85 19.48
C SER A 318 -3.12 2.35 19.28
N ARG A 319 -3.30 3.08 20.37
CA ARG A 319 -3.57 4.53 20.30
C ARG A 319 -2.54 5.27 19.47
N GLU A 320 -1.26 4.94 19.66
CA GLU A 320 -0.14 5.53 18.88
C GLU A 320 -0.27 5.24 17.38
N GLN A 321 -0.67 4.00 17.02
CA GLN A 321 -0.87 3.63 15.62
C GLN A 321 -2.09 4.33 15.02
N GLN A 322 -3.18 4.46 15.77
CA GLN A 322 -4.36 5.22 15.35
C GLN A 322 -4.03 6.68 15.08
N GLU A 323 -3.31 7.32 15.99
CA GLU A 323 -2.85 8.71 15.86
C GLU A 323 -1.88 8.86 14.67
N GLU A 324 -1.03 7.87 14.43
CA GLU A 324 -0.13 7.86 13.28
C GLU A 324 -0.91 7.78 11.97
N VAL A 325 -1.92 6.92 11.89
CA VAL A 325 -2.82 6.81 10.71
C VAL A 325 -3.52 8.14 10.47
N ILE A 326 -4.08 8.76 11.51
CA ILE A 326 -4.76 10.05 11.40
C ILE A 326 -3.79 11.13 10.89
N ARG A 327 -2.56 11.15 11.36
CA ARG A 327 -1.55 12.12 10.90
C ARG A 327 -1.09 11.92 9.46
N ARG A 328 -1.05 10.67 8.99
CA ARG A 328 -0.59 10.34 7.63
C ARG A 328 -1.66 10.48 6.56
N THR A 329 -2.91 10.26 6.94
CA THR A 329 -4.01 10.08 5.98
C THR A 329 -4.67 11.39 5.62
N PHE A 330 -4.47 12.45 6.41
CA PHE A 330 -5.19 13.70 6.26
C PHE A 330 -4.24 14.89 6.27
N HIS A 331 -4.38 15.70 5.26
CA HIS A 331 -3.73 16.99 5.13
C HIS A 331 -4.43 18.01 6.04
N GLN A 332 -3.66 18.90 6.64
CA GLN A 332 -4.19 19.86 7.64
C GLN A 332 -4.80 21.13 7.04
N SER A 333 -4.86 21.24 5.70
CA SER A 333 -5.44 22.41 5.05
C SER A 333 -6.86 22.11 4.58
N MET A 334 -7.78 22.66 5.26
CA MET A 334 -9.08 23.01 4.69
C MET A 334 -9.19 24.52 4.58
#